data_6f28be6ee4734cdd8fd658abd7a816f4
#
_entry.id   6f28be6ee4734cdd8fd658abd7a816f4
#
_cell.length_a   1.000
_cell.length_b   1.000
_cell.length_c   1.000
_cell.angle_alpha   90.00
_cell.angle_beta   90.00
_cell.angle_gamma   90.00
#
_symmetry.space_group_name_H-M   'P 1'
#
loop_
_entity.id
_entity.type
_entity.pdbx_description
1 polymer ?
#
loop_
_entity_poly.entity_id
_entity_poly.type
_entity_poly.pdbx_seq_one_letter_code
_entity_poly.pdbx_strand_id
1 'polypeptide(L)'
;MKKRKWNRVLSILLVMVTVISLMSGCDRKSAKNEEKDTITVYLWSTNLYEKYAPYIQKQLADINIEFVVGNNDLDFYRFLKENGGLPDIITCCRFSLHDANPLKGSLMDLSTTNAAGAVYNTYLNNFMNQDGSVNWLPVCADAHGFVVNKDLFKKYHIPLPTDYKSFVSACQAFKKVGIRGFTADYFYDYTCMETLQGLSASELSTAAGRKWRTVYSDPDNTKREGLDSKVWPGAFERMEQFIQDTGLNKDDLNMDYDNVMEMYKSGKLAMYFGSSSGVKIFQDQGIDTTFLPFFQQNGEKWLMTTPYFQVALNRNLTKDETRRQKAMKVLNVMLSEDAQNRIVYDGQDILSYSQDVDTHLTEYLKDVRTVIEENHMYIRIASNDFFNVSQDVVSKMISGKYDAKQAYQSFNTKLLKKKSDSEKIVLDSKKAYSNHFHTNGGNEAYSVMANTLRGVYGTDVLIATGNSFTGSVRKAGYTEKMAGNMIMPNDLSAYKRKMSGAELKKTVRNFVEGYQGGFNPFNRGSLPVVSGISVEIKETEDGYTLSKVTKNEKPVQDKDNFTVTCLAIPQHMEAYPTGKNIVFDREDISVKDTWTKYVLEGDAVLAKPEAYVNLR
;
A
#
# COMPACT_ATOMS: atom_id res chain seq x y z
N MET A 1 -41.88 -38.60 49.74
CA MET A 1 -41.76 -37.17 49.37
C MET A 1 -40.43 -36.77 48.66
N LYS A 2 -39.32 -37.48 48.78
CA LYS A 2 -38.03 -37.13 48.12
C LYS A 2 -37.99 -37.36 46.60
N LYS A 3 -38.66 -38.37 46.05
CA LYS A 3 -38.67 -38.67 44.61
C LYS A 3 -39.44 -37.63 43.75
N ARG A 4 -40.44 -36.91 44.28
CA ARG A 4 -41.22 -35.91 43.55
C ARG A 4 -40.48 -34.56 43.38
N LYS A 5 -39.50 -34.24 44.25
CA LYS A 5 -38.68 -33.04 44.10
C LYS A 5 -37.56 -33.18 43.04
N TRP A 6 -37.01 -34.37 42.89
CA TRP A 6 -35.98 -34.65 41.90
C TRP A 6 -36.52 -34.61 40.46
N ASN A 7 -37.70 -35.14 40.24
CA ASN A 7 -38.33 -35.08 38.91
C ASN A 7 -38.69 -33.64 38.47
N ARG A 8 -39.01 -32.74 39.42
CA ARG A 8 -39.19 -31.31 39.11
C ARG A 8 -37.87 -30.58 38.80
N VAL A 9 -36.80 -30.90 39.47
CA VAL A 9 -35.47 -30.33 39.19
C VAL A 9 -34.91 -30.86 37.86
N LEU A 10 -35.11 -32.15 37.55
CA LEU A 10 -34.75 -32.71 36.25
C LEU A 10 -35.55 -32.10 35.10
N SER A 11 -36.87 -31.87 35.28
CA SER A 11 -37.72 -31.22 34.27
C SER A 11 -37.34 -29.75 34.03
N ILE A 12 -36.94 -29.02 35.08
CA ILE A 12 -36.49 -27.62 34.93
C ILE A 12 -35.12 -27.58 34.28
N LEU A 13 -34.22 -28.51 34.57
CA LEU A 13 -32.91 -28.63 33.90
C LEU A 13 -33.06 -29.02 32.41
N LEU A 14 -34.00 -29.92 32.08
CA LEU A 14 -34.28 -30.30 30.69
C LEU A 14 -34.90 -29.16 29.89
N VAL A 15 -35.78 -28.34 30.51
CA VAL A 15 -36.36 -27.16 29.89
C VAL A 15 -35.31 -26.04 29.69
N MET A 16 -34.40 -25.85 30.66
CA MET A 16 -33.30 -24.90 30.46
C MET A 16 -32.31 -25.34 29.37
N VAL A 17 -31.99 -26.63 29.26
CA VAL A 17 -31.14 -27.13 28.17
C VAL A 17 -31.82 -27.01 26.81
N THR A 18 -33.13 -27.22 26.71
CA THR A 18 -33.89 -27.02 25.45
C THR A 18 -34.07 -25.54 25.10
N VAL A 19 -34.22 -24.65 26.07
CA VAL A 19 -34.28 -23.21 25.82
C VAL A 19 -32.92 -22.65 25.40
N ILE A 20 -31.82 -23.13 26.01
CA ILE A 20 -30.44 -22.74 25.58
C ILE A 20 -30.12 -23.31 24.19
N SER A 21 -30.61 -24.53 23.83
CA SER A 21 -30.44 -25.09 22.49
C SER A 21 -31.29 -24.38 21.43
N LEU A 22 -32.45 -23.83 21.80
CA LEU A 22 -33.29 -23.05 20.91
C LEU A 22 -32.77 -21.62 20.72
N MET A 23 -32.19 -21.01 21.73
CA MET A 23 -31.51 -19.70 21.58
C MET A 23 -30.20 -19.79 20.76
N SER A 24 -29.43 -20.88 20.93
CA SER A 24 -28.24 -21.11 20.11
C SER A 24 -28.56 -21.46 18.64
N GLY A 25 -29.76 -21.95 18.37
CA GLY A 25 -30.20 -22.28 17.01
C GLY A 25 -30.77 -21.10 16.21
N CYS A 26 -31.33 -20.08 16.90
CA CYS A 26 -31.78 -18.86 16.24
C CYS A 26 -30.61 -17.93 15.90
N ASP A 27 -29.62 -17.79 16.77
CA ASP A 27 -28.44 -16.94 16.49
C ASP A 27 -27.57 -17.49 15.36
N ARG A 28 -27.45 -18.82 15.22
CA ARG A 28 -26.71 -19.39 14.07
C ARG A 28 -27.41 -19.28 12.73
N LYS A 29 -28.75 -19.19 12.69
CA LYS A 29 -29.48 -18.97 11.45
C LYS A 29 -29.55 -17.49 11.07
N SER A 30 -29.65 -16.57 12.03
CA SER A 30 -29.58 -15.13 11.77
C SER A 30 -28.18 -14.73 11.37
N ALA A 31 -27.12 -15.13 12.08
CA ALA A 31 -25.73 -14.87 11.69
C ALA A 31 -25.39 -15.44 10.30
N LYS A 32 -25.85 -16.65 9.94
CA LYS A 32 -25.64 -17.19 8.60
C LYS A 32 -26.45 -16.48 7.51
N ASN A 33 -27.61 -15.91 7.82
CA ASN A 33 -28.37 -15.13 6.86
C ASN A 33 -27.84 -13.69 6.73
N GLU A 34 -27.36 -13.08 7.81
CA GLU A 34 -26.69 -11.78 7.78
C GLU A 34 -25.38 -11.85 6.99
N GLU A 35 -24.57 -12.91 7.19
CA GLU A 35 -23.33 -13.15 6.44
C GLU A 35 -23.57 -13.34 4.93
N LYS A 36 -24.71 -13.96 4.55
CA LYS A 36 -25.08 -14.12 3.14
C LYS A 36 -25.56 -12.83 2.47
N ASP A 37 -26.06 -11.88 3.22
CA ASP A 37 -26.63 -10.64 2.68
C ASP A 37 -25.67 -9.44 2.72
N THR A 38 -24.51 -9.61 3.33
CA THR A 38 -23.48 -8.59 3.46
C THR A 38 -22.56 -8.56 2.24
N ILE A 39 -22.39 -7.39 1.61
CA ILE A 39 -21.40 -7.17 0.55
C ILE A 39 -20.04 -6.90 1.19
N THR A 40 -19.04 -7.68 0.81
CA THR A 40 -17.67 -7.52 1.30
C THR A 40 -16.84 -6.68 0.34
N VAL A 41 -16.21 -5.63 0.83
CA VAL A 41 -15.38 -4.70 0.05
C VAL A 41 -13.95 -4.69 0.62
N TYR A 42 -13.00 -5.15 -0.18
CA TYR A 42 -11.60 -5.10 0.17
C TYR A 42 -10.96 -3.81 -0.31
N LEU A 43 -10.42 -3.03 0.62
CA LEU A 43 -9.67 -1.81 0.35
C LEU A 43 -8.18 -2.05 0.60
N TRP A 44 -7.35 -1.78 -0.39
CA TRP A 44 -5.93 -2.09 -0.34
C TRP A 44 -5.14 -1.21 0.64
N SER A 45 -5.71 -0.10 1.09
CA SER A 45 -5.07 0.78 2.06
C SER A 45 -6.05 1.33 3.10
N THR A 46 -5.52 1.65 4.27
CA THR A 46 -6.26 2.32 5.35
C THR A 46 -6.74 3.71 4.94
N ASN A 47 -5.96 4.42 4.15
CA ASN A 47 -6.34 5.73 3.62
C ASN A 47 -7.62 5.67 2.75
N LEU A 48 -7.73 4.67 1.87
CA LEU A 48 -8.98 4.43 1.14
C LEU A 48 -10.14 4.11 2.09
N TYR A 49 -9.90 3.30 3.12
CA TYR A 49 -10.94 2.96 4.09
C TYR A 49 -11.51 4.21 4.76
N GLU A 50 -10.67 5.07 5.28
CA GLU A 50 -11.08 6.28 6.00
C GLU A 50 -11.91 7.24 5.15
N LYS A 51 -11.56 7.35 3.89
CA LYS A 51 -12.23 8.26 2.96
C LYS A 51 -13.49 7.67 2.32
N TYR A 52 -13.42 6.41 1.94
CA TYR A 52 -14.49 5.74 1.18
C TYR A 52 -15.54 5.08 2.06
N ALA A 53 -15.15 4.34 3.09
CA ALA A 53 -16.10 3.52 3.82
C ALA A 53 -17.25 4.32 4.44
N PRO A 54 -16.99 5.44 5.17
CA PRO A 54 -18.06 6.23 5.75
C PRO A 54 -19.00 6.84 4.69
N TYR A 55 -18.43 7.27 3.56
CA TYR A 55 -19.20 7.84 2.47
C TYR A 55 -20.10 6.80 1.81
N ILE A 56 -19.56 5.63 1.45
CA ILE A 56 -20.30 4.56 0.81
C ILE A 56 -21.42 4.05 1.72
N GLN A 57 -21.14 3.84 3.00
CA GLN A 57 -22.13 3.43 4.00
C GLN A 57 -23.28 4.44 4.11
N LYS A 58 -22.96 5.74 4.08
CA LYS A 58 -23.97 6.80 4.11
C LYS A 58 -24.83 6.81 2.85
N GLN A 59 -24.26 6.59 1.67
CA GLN A 59 -25.00 6.57 0.40
C GLN A 59 -25.86 5.32 0.24
N LEU A 60 -25.47 4.22 0.85
CA LEU A 60 -26.08 2.89 0.70
C LEU A 60 -26.48 2.30 2.07
N ALA A 61 -27.20 3.10 2.86
CA ALA A 61 -27.64 2.69 4.20
C ALA A 61 -28.57 1.45 4.21
N ASP A 62 -29.15 1.11 3.07
CA ASP A 62 -30.01 -0.07 2.86
C ASP A 62 -29.22 -1.35 2.52
N ILE A 63 -27.91 -1.23 2.28
CA ILE A 63 -27.03 -2.35 1.97
C ILE A 63 -26.07 -2.57 3.14
N ASN A 64 -26.06 -3.80 3.66
CA ASN A 64 -25.06 -4.16 4.67
C ASN A 64 -23.70 -4.37 3.98
N ILE A 65 -22.70 -3.55 4.32
CA ILE A 65 -21.37 -3.57 3.71
C ILE A 65 -20.32 -3.81 4.78
N GLU A 66 -19.51 -4.83 4.58
CA GLU A 66 -18.32 -5.09 5.39
C GLU A 66 -17.08 -4.64 4.64
N PHE A 67 -16.33 -3.70 5.22
CA PHE A 67 -15.06 -3.26 4.68
C PHE A 67 -13.91 -4.01 5.31
N VAL A 68 -13.09 -4.62 4.46
CA VAL A 68 -11.86 -5.31 4.85
C VAL A 68 -10.68 -4.48 4.38
N VAL A 69 -9.76 -4.15 5.28
CA VAL A 69 -8.54 -3.41 4.94
C VAL A 69 -7.36 -4.34 4.96
N GLY A 70 -6.55 -4.30 3.94
CA GLY A 70 -5.36 -5.12 3.81
C GLY A 70 -4.23 -4.39 3.10
N ASN A 71 -3.37 -5.14 2.44
CA ASN A 71 -2.26 -4.60 1.68
C ASN A 71 -2.39 -4.89 0.18
N ASN A 72 -1.49 -4.29 -0.59
CA ASN A 72 -1.44 -4.42 -2.04
C ASN A 72 -0.44 -5.52 -2.48
N ASP A 73 -0.34 -6.61 -1.74
CA ASP A 73 0.57 -7.71 -2.05
C ASP A 73 -0.14 -8.79 -2.86
N LEU A 74 0.44 -9.19 -3.99
CA LEU A 74 -0.05 -10.28 -4.85
C LEU A 74 -0.23 -11.60 -4.13
N ASP A 75 0.67 -11.92 -3.23
CA ASP A 75 0.60 -13.17 -2.46
C ASP A 75 -0.57 -13.15 -1.48
N PHE A 76 -0.94 -11.96 -0.99
CA PHE A 76 -2.13 -11.80 -0.18
C PHE A 76 -3.41 -12.06 -0.98
N TYR A 77 -3.53 -11.53 -2.20
CA TYR A 77 -4.70 -11.81 -3.05
C TYR A 77 -4.79 -13.29 -3.46
N ARG A 78 -3.63 -13.91 -3.72
CA ARG A 78 -3.55 -15.37 -3.94
C ARG A 78 -4.04 -16.14 -2.72
N PHE A 79 -3.60 -15.76 -1.54
CA PHE A 79 -4.04 -16.32 -0.26
C PHE A 79 -5.56 -16.24 -0.10
N LEU A 80 -6.16 -15.07 -0.33
CA LEU A 80 -7.63 -14.88 -0.26
C LEU A 80 -8.35 -15.83 -1.22
N LYS A 81 -7.87 -15.94 -2.46
CA LYS A 81 -8.43 -16.87 -3.44
C LYS A 81 -8.37 -18.33 -3.00
N GLU A 82 -7.20 -18.78 -2.55
CA GLU A 82 -6.95 -20.18 -2.17
C GLU A 82 -7.74 -20.61 -0.93
N ASN A 83 -8.04 -19.68 -0.03
CA ASN A 83 -8.79 -19.96 1.19
C ASN A 83 -10.29 -19.62 1.09
N GLY A 84 -10.80 -19.35 -0.10
CA GLY A 84 -12.22 -19.06 -0.34
C GLY A 84 -12.71 -17.73 0.23
N GLY A 85 -11.80 -16.86 0.70
CA GLY A 85 -12.10 -15.57 1.32
C GLY A 85 -11.98 -14.38 0.36
N LEU A 86 -12.09 -14.59 -0.96
CA LEU A 86 -12.03 -13.48 -1.91
C LEU A 86 -13.30 -12.61 -1.77
N PRO A 87 -13.17 -11.32 -1.39
CA PRO A 87 -14.29 -10.41 -1.23
C PRO A 87 -15.12 -10.20 -2.51
N ASP A 88 -16.31 -9.64 -2.38
CA ASP A 88 -17.18 -9.33 -3.54
C ASP A 88 -16.57 -8.25 -4.42
N ILE A 89 -16.03 -7.20 -3.80
CA ILE A 89 -15.35 -6.08 -4.45
C ILE A 89 -13.92 -6.04 -3.94
N ILE A 90 -12.98 -5.93 -4.85
CA ILE A 90 -11.55 -5.97 -4.53
C ILE A 90 -10.89 -4.75 -5.13
N THR A 91 -10.14 -4.00 -4.33
CA THR A 91 -9.29 -2.93 -4.85
C THR A 91 -7.81 -3.32 -4.78
N CYS A 92 -7.01 -2.80 -5.66
CA CYS A 92 -5.57 -2.91 -5.62
C CYS A 92 -4.93 -1.63 -6.15
N CYS A 93 -3.65 -1.43 -5.84
CA CYS A 93 -2.79 -0.42 -6.42
C CYS A 93 -1.73 -1.12 -7.26
N ARG A 94 -1.37 -0.56 -8.40
CA ARG A 94 -0.17 -0.94 -9.15
C ARG A 94 -0.11 -2.33 -9.80
N PHE A 95 -1.22 -3.09 -9.89
CA PHE A 95 -1.17 -4.33 -10.65
C PHE A 95 -1.18 -4.07 -12.15
N SER A 96 -0.17 -4.57 -12.84
CA SER A 96 -0.27 -4.80 -14.27
C SER A 96 -1.11 -6.04 -14.54
N LEU A 97 -1.62 -6.21 -15.74
CA LEU A 97 -2.29 -7.46 -16.16
C LEU A 97 -1.38 -8.67 -15.96
N HIS A 98 -0.08 -8.50 -16.16
CA HIS A 98 0.93 -9.53 -15.94
C HIS A 98 0.94 -10.04 -14.49
N ASP A 99 0.80 -9.14 -13.52
CA ASP A 99 0.77 -9.47 -12.10
C ASP A 99 -0.60 -10.00 -11.64
N ALA A 100 -1.69 -9.69 -12.36
CA ALA A 100 -3.05 -10.13 -12.01
C ALA A 100 -3.32 -11.62 -12.24
N ASN A 101 -2.41 -12.35 -12.87
CA ASN A 101 -2.52 -13.78 -13.19
C ASN A 101 -2.93 -14.68 -12.00
N PRO A 102 -2.47 -14.47 -10.74
CA PRO A 102 -2.91 -15.28 -9.60
C PRO A 102 -4.43 -15.30 -9.39
N LEU A 103 -5.14 -14.24 -9.82
CA LEU A 103 -6.60 -14.13 -9.70
C LEU A 103 -7.34 -14.52 -10.98
N LYS A 104 -6.62 -14.98 -12.02
CA LYS A 104 -7.23 -15.42 -13.28
C LYS A 104 -8.36 -16.41 -13.04
N GLY A 105 -9.49 -16.21 -13.71
CA GLY A 105 -10.67 -17.03 -13.58
C GLY A 105 -11.48 -16.83 -12.28
N SER A 106 -11.04 -15.94 -11.37
CA SER A 106 -11.76 -15.61 -10.14
C SER A 106 -12.46 -14.25 -10.18
N LEU A 107 -12.17 -13.45 -11.20
CA LEU A 107 -12.73 -12.11 -11.37
C LEU A 107 -13.82 -12.10 -12.45
N MET A 108 -14.80 -11.22 -12.27
CA MET A 108 -15.89 -11.00 -13.21
C MET A 108 -15.37 -10.19 -14.41
N ASP A 109 -15.90 -10.45 -15.60
CA ASP A 109 -15.68 -9.58 -16.75
C ASP A 109 -16.58 -8.33 -16.61
N LEU A 110 -15.98 -7.17 -16.65
CA LEU A 110 -16.64 -5.87 -16.51
C LEU A 110 -16.75 -5.12 -17.86
N SER A 111 -16.23 -5.69 -18.96
CA SER A 111 -16.11 -5.01 -20.27
C SER A 111 -17.44 -4.49 -20.82
N THR A 112 -18.56 -5.11 -20.47
CA THR A 112 -19.91 -4.73 -20.91
C THR A 112 -20.69 -3.88 -19.90
N THR A 113 -20.04 -3.43 -18.82
CA THR A 113 -20.68 -2.62 -17.79
C THR A 113 -20.63 -1.13 -18.13
N ASN A 114 -21.61 -0.36 -17.64
CA ASN A 114 -21.57 1.10 -17.75
C ASN A 114 -20.30 1.68 -17.10
N ALA A 115 -19.82 1.05 -16.02
CA ALA A 115 -18.59 1.45 -15.35
C ALA A 115 -17.37 1.37 -16.26
N ALA A 116 -17.25 0.31 -17.08
CA ALA A 116 -16.19 0.22 -18.09
C ALA A 116 -16.38 1.22 -19.21
N GLY A 117 -17.63 1.45 -19.66
CA GLY A 117 -17.96 2.44 -20.69
C GLY A 117 -17.64 3.88 -20.29
N ALA A 118 -17.61 4.19 -19.01
CA ALA A 118 -17.25 5.50 -18.49
C ALA A 118 -15.73 5.76 -18.51
N VAL A 119 -14.90 4.73 -18.56
CA VAL A 119 -13.43 4.89 -18.61
C VAL A 119 -13.00 5.27 -20.03
N TYR A 120 -12.10 6.25 -20.15
CA TYR A 120 -11.50 6.59 -21.46
C TYR A 120 -10.87 5.36 -22.10
N ASN A 121 -11.22 5.08 -23.35
CA ASN A 121 -10.74 3.89 -24.09
C ASN A 121 -9.21 3.77 -24.08
N THR A 122 -8.51 4.89 -24.16
CA THR A 122 -7.04 4.92 -24.13
C THR A 122 -6.49 4.28 -22.85
N TYR A 123 -7.16 4.49 -21.73
CA TYR A 123 -6.74 3.91 -20.44
C TYR A 123 -7.28 2.50 -20.27
N LEU A 124 -8.54 2.26 -20.63
CA LEU A 124 -9.17 0.94 -20.51
C LEU A 124 -8.39 -0.14 -21.30
N ASN A 125 -7.87 0.21 -22.47
CA ASN A 125 -7.07 -0.70 -23.29
C ASN A 125 -5.80 -1.23 -22.58
N ASN A 126 -5.27 -0.52 -21.57
CA ASN A 126 -4.15 -1.02 -20.78
C ASN A 126 -4.55 -2.12 -19.78
N PHE A 127 -5.85 -2.32 -19.57
CA PHE A 127 -6.43 -3.30 -18.64
C PHE A 127 -7.27 -4.37 -19.36
N MET A 128 -7.31 -4.32 -20.68
CA MET A 128 -8.04 -5.28 -21.51
C MET A 128 -7.18 -6.53 -21.75
N ASN A 129 -7.77 -7.69 -21.48
CA ASN A 129 -7.17 -8.98 -21.82
C ASN A 129 -7.23 -9.22 -23.35
N GLN A 130 -6.50 -10.20 -23.87
CA GLN A 130 -6.49 -10.52 -25.31
C GLN A 130 -7.85 -10.95 -25.87
N ASP A 131 -8.70 -11.54 -25.03
CA ASP A 131 -10.08 -11.94 -25.38
C ASP A 131 -11.07 -10.76 -25.33
N GLY A 132 -10.60 -9.55 -25.04
CA GLY A 132 -11.42 -8.35 -24.90
C GLY A 132 -12.10 -8.18 -23.53
N SER A 133 -11.94 -9.14 -22.62
CA SER A 133 -12.48 -9.01 -21.27
C SER A 133 -11.68 -7.99 -20.43
N VAL A 134 -12.37 -7.36 -19.48
CA VAL A 134 -11.78 -6.40 -18.54
C VAL A 134 -12.11 -6.86 -17.12
N ASN A 135 -11.11 -7.28 -16.37
CA ASN A 135 -11.30 -7.73 -14.99
C ASN A 135 -11.02 -6.62 -13.96
N TRP A 136 -10.18 -5.65 -14.31
CA TRP A 136 -9.83 -4.53 -13.46
C TRP A 136 -10.21 -3.22 -14.13
N LEU A 137 -10.96 -2.37 -13.43
CA LEU A 137 -11.24 -1.01 -13.87
C LEU A 137 -10.28 -0.05 -13.17
N PRO A 138 -9.51 0.77 -13.89
CA PRO A 138 -8.77 1.86 -13.30
C PRO A 138 -9.76 2.94 -12.84
N VAL A 139 -9.59 3.48 -11.64
CA VAL A 139 -10.54 4.46 -11.09
C VAL A 139 -9.97 5.87 -11.18
N CYS A 140 -8.81 6.10 -10.55
CA CYS A 140 -8.15 7.39 -10.56
C CYS A 140 -6.63 7.22 -10.54
N ALA A 141 -5.93 8.28 -10.88
CA ALA A 141 -4.49 8.30 -11.06
C ALA A 141 -3.83 9.32 -10.14
N ASP A 142 -2.63 8.98 -9.69
CA ASP A 142 -1.64 9.92 -9.21
C ASP A 142 -0.77 10.36 -10.40
N ALA A 143 -0.54 11.67 -10.54
CA ALA A 143 0.30 12.21 -11.61
C ALA A 143 1.74 12.32 -11.14
N HIS A 144 2.68 11.85 -11.95
CA HIS A 144 4.12 11.91 -11.70
C HIS A 144 4.81 12.79 -12.72
N GLY A 145 5.71 13.64 -12.24
CA GLY A 145 6.45 14.63 -13.00
C GLY A 145 7.50 15.32 -12.13
N PHE A 146 7.69 16.62 -12.34
CA PHE A 146 8.66 17.40 -11.59
C PHE A 146 7.97 18.34 -10.61
N VAL A 147 8.30 18.23 -9.32
CA VAL A 147 7.90 19.19 -8.28
C VAL A 147 8.98 20.28 -8.22
N VAL A 148 8.57 21.54 -8.28
CA VAL A 148 9.45 22.69 -8.56
C VAL A 148 9.29 23.79 -7.52
N ASN A 149 10.39 24.18 -6.87
CA ASN A 149 10.46 25.25 -5.89
C ASN A 149 10.55 26.62 -6.58
N LYS A 150 9.41 27.28 -6.81
CA LYS A 150 9.33 28.58 -7.48
C LYS A 150 10.05 29.70 -6.74
N ASP A 151 10.18 29.61 -5.41
CA ASP A 151 10.90 30.62 -4.63
C ASP A 151 12.40 30.64 -4.99
N LEU A 152 13.00 29.48 -5.24
CA LEU A 152 14.39 29.42 -5.72
C LEU A 152 14.54 30.00 -7.13
N PHE A 153 13.62 29.69 -8.03
CA PHE A 153 13.62 30.24 -9.39
C PHE A 153 13.52 31.78 -9.37
N LYS A 154 12.62 32.34 -8.55
CA LYS A 154 12.48 33.79 -8.34
C LYS A 154 13.74 34.38 -7.73
N LYS A 155 14.26 33.78 -6.65
CA LYS A 155 15.41 34.26 -5.90
C LYS A 155 16.68 34.40 -6.77
N TYR A 156 16.90 33.43 -7.65
CA TYR A 156 18.09 33.39 -8.50
C TYR A 156 17.85 33.90 -9.92
N HIS A 157 16.64 34.45 -10.19
CA HIS A 157 16.25 34.97 -11.51
C HIS A 157 16.41 33.94 -12.65
N ILE A 158 16.12 32.67 -12.36
CA ILE A 158 16.13 31.59 -13.32
C ILE A 158 14.69 31.39 -13.82
N PRO A 159 14.44 31.37 -15.16
CA PRO A 159 13.10 31.13 -15.67
C PRO A 159 12.65 29.69 -15.42
N LEU A 160 11.33 29.49 -15.16
CA LEU A 160 10.75 28.16 -15.03
C LEU A 160 10.89 27.39 -16.35
N PRO A 161 11.19 26.07 -16.30
CA PRO A 161 11.28 25.25 -17.50
C PRO A 161 9.96 25.14 -18.24
N THR A 162 10.02 25.22 -19.57
CA THR A 162 8.88 25.05 -20.48
C THR A 162 9.10 23.91 -21.49
N ASP A 163 10.33 23.43 -21.59
CA ASP A 163 10.78 22.35 -22.45
C ASP A 163 12.04 21.68 -21.86
N TYR A 164 12.49 20.60 -22.49
CA TYR A 164 13.68 19.86 -22.03
C TYR A 164 14.94 20.73 -21.99
N LYS A 165 15.16 21.58 -22.99
CA LYS A 165 16.34 22.47 -23.08
C LYS A 165 16.37 23.48 -21.94
N SER A 166 15.25 24.10 -21.63
CA SER A 166 15.13 25.06 -20.52
C SER A 166 15.23 24.35 -19.16
N PHE A 167 14.75 23.11 -19.05
CA PHE A 167 14.96 22.28 -17.85
C PHE A 167 16.45 22.03 -17.58
N VAL A 168 17.20 21.60 -18.60
CA VAL A 168 18.65 21.40 -18.49
C VAL A 168 19.37 22.71 -18.16
N SER A 169 18.98 23.80 -18.81
CA SER A 169 19.54 25.14 -18.55
C SER A 169 19.32 25.58 -17.10
N ALA A 170 18.15 25.31 -16.54
CA ALA A 170 17.83 25.59 -15.14
C ALA A 170 18.72 24.76 -14.19
N CYS A 171 18.89 23.46 -14.45
CA CYS A 171 19.79 22.60 -13.67
C CYS A 171 21.23 23.15 -13.64
N GLN A 172 21.73 23.58 -14.80
CA GLN A 172 23.07 24.15 -14.93
C GLN A 172 23.18 25.52 -14.23
N ALA A 173 22.16 26.36 -14.30
CA ALA A 173 22.12 27.65 -13.64
C ALA A 173 22.14 27.49 -12.11
N PHE A 174 21.35 26.59 -11.56
CA PHE A 174 21.34 26.30 -10.13
C PHE A 174 22.70 25.75 -9.64
N LYS A 175 23.32 24.88 -10.40
CA LYS A 175 24.68 24.38 -10.08
C LYS A 175 25.70 25.51 -9.93
N LYS A 176 25.61 26.57 -10.74
CA LYS A 176 26.52 27.72 -10.66
C LYS A 176 26.37 28.54 -9.37
N VAL A 177 25.20 28.48 -8.73
CA VAL A 177 24.90 29.17 -7.47
C VAL A 177 24.93 28.22 -6.26
N GLY A 178 25.46 27.00 -6.43
CA GLY A 178 25.64 26.03 -5.35
C GLY A 178 24.35 25.33 -4.90
N ILE A 179 23.30 25.38 -5.72
CA ILE A 179 22.03 24.69 -5.48
C ILE A 179 21.95 23.44 -6.38
N ARG A 180 21.47 22.33 -5.83
CA ARG A 180 21.17 21.14 -6.65
C ARG A 180 19.98 21.45 -7.54
N GLY A 181 20.17 21.39 -8.88
CA GLY A 181 19.10 21.65 -9.83
C GLY A 181 18.02 20.58 -9.83
N PHE A 182 18.45 19.31 -9.83
CA PHE A 182 17.55 18.16 -9.87
C PHE A 182 18.16 16.96 -9.15
N THR A 183 17.34 16.19 -8.43
CA THR A 183 17.54 14.80 -7.99
C THR A 183 16.19 14.12 -7.74
N ALA A 184 16.21 12.89 -7.27
CA ALA A 184 15.05 12.15 -6.80
C ALA A 184 15.47 11.07 -5.80
N ASP A 185 14.52 10.36 -5.23
CA ASP A 185 14.73 9.29 -4.27
C ASP A 185 15.16 7.96 -4.94
N TYR A 186 16.29 8.00 -5.65
CA TYR A 186 16.83 6.88 -6.43
C TYR A 186 17.26 5.66 -5.59
N PHE A 187 17.19 5.75 -4.28
CA PHE A 187 17.28 4.60 -3.40
C PHE A 187 16.19 3.55 -3.70
N TYR A 188 15.03 3.99 -4.21
CA TYR A 188 13.89 3.11 -4.47
C TYR A 188 13.81 2.65 -5.93
N ASP A 189 13.32 1.43 -6.10
CA ASP A 189 13.17 0.78 -7.41
C ASP A 189 12.13 1.48 -8.31
N TYR A 190 11.05 1.98 -7.72
CA TYR A 190 10.00 2.69 -8.46
C TYR A 190 10.53 3.97 -9.11
N THR A 191 11.39 4.74 -8.45
CA THR A 191 11.93 5.99 -9.00
C THR A 191 12.80 5.73 -10.22
N CYS A 192 13.66 4.71 -10.18
CA CYS A 192 14.45 4.28 -11.33
C CYS A 192 13.57 3.91 -12.54
N MET A 193 12.52 3.14 -12.28
CA MET A 193 11.60 2.68 -13.32
C MET A 193 10.76 3.83 -13.88
N GLU A 194 10.27 4.70 -13.02
CA GLU A 194 9.41 5.81 -13.39
C GLU A 194 10.16 6.88 -14.17
N THR A 195 11.40 7.18 -13.79
CA THR A 195 12.24 8.13 -14.55
C THR A 195 12.48 7.61 -15.96
N LEU A 196 12.89 6.34 -16.12
CA LEU A 196 13.12 5.73 -17.43
C LEU A 196 11.88 5.79 -18.33
N GLN A 197 10.71 5.44 -17.80
CA GLN A 197 9.46 5.43 -18.56
C GLN A 197 8.93 6.84 -18.81
N GLY A 198 8.99 7.74 -17.81
CA GLY A 198 8.51 9.12 -17.93
C GLY A 198 9.25 9.92 -19.00
N LEU A 199 10.58 9.80 -19.06
CA LEU A 199 11.41 10.41 -20.11
C LEU A 199 11.15 9.86 -21.50
N SER A 200 10.44 8.75 -21.63
CA SER A 200 10.19 8.02 -22.88
C SER A 200 8.70 7.83 -23.15
N ALA A 201 7.84 8.54 -22.44
CA ALA A 201 6.40 8.33 -22.49
C ALA A 201 5.83 8.48 -23.90
N SER A 202 6.34 9.44 -24.69
CA SER A 202 5.89 9.67 -26.07
C SER A 202 6.17 8.46 -26.97
N GLU A 203 7.39 7.87 -26.90
CA GLU A 203 7.72 6.70 -27.73
C GLU A 203 7.02 5.44 -27.24
N LEU A 204 6.92 5.26 -25.92
CA LEU A 204 6.20 4.15 -25.33
C LEU A 204 4.70 4.19 -25.64
N SER A 205 4.16 5.36 -25.96
CA SER A 205 2.77 5.59 -26.37
C SER A 205 2.54 5.47 -27.89
N THR A 206 3.58 5.26 -28.70
CA THR A 206 3.43 5.00 -30.15
C THR A 206 2.70 3.67 -30.41
N ALA A 207 2.24 3.46 -31.64
CA ALA A 207 1.64 2.18 -32.03
C ALA A 207 2.56 0.98 -31.76
N ALA A 208 3.86 1.14 -31.97
CA ALA A 208 4.86 0.11 -31.68
C ALA A 208 5.00 -0.14 -30.16
N GLY A 209 5.08 0.93 -29.37
CA GLY A 209 5.16 0.85 -27.92
C GLY A 209 3.91 0.21 -27.31
N ARG A 210 2.72 0.59 -27.76
CA ARG A 210 1.46 -0.03 -27.32
C ARG A 210 1.38 -1.51 -27.71
N LYS A 211 1.76 -1.87 -28.93
CA LYS A 211 1.79 -3.27 -29.37
C LYS A 211 2.71 -4.10 -28.51
N TRP A 212 3.93 -3.62 -28.27
CA TRP A 212 4.86 -4.31 -27.37
C TRP A 212 4.27 -4.46 -25.95
N ARG A 213 3.69 -3.37 -25.40
CA ARG A 213 3.09 -3.40 -24.07
C ARG A 213 1.99 -4.45 -23.94
N THR A 214 1.11 -4.57 -24.94
CA THR A 214 0.03 -5.57 -24.96
C THR A 214 0.57 -6.99 -24.89
N VAL A 215 1.63 -7.27 -25.67
CA VAL A 215 2.27 -8.59 -25.66
C VAL A 215 3.02 -8.85 -24.34
N TYR A 216 3.76 -7.86 -23.85
CA TYR A 216 4.49 -7.97 -22.58
C TYR A 216 3.55 -8.18 -21.38
N SER A 217 2.42 -7.49 -21.38
CA SER A 217 1.45 -7.52 -20.28
C SER A 217 0.51 -8.71 -20.32
N ASP A 218 0.56 -9.54 -21.37
CA ASP A 218 -0.30 -10.71 -21.49
C ASP A 218 0.05 -11.76 -20.41
N PRO A 219 -0.89 -12.04 -19.48
CA PRO A 219 -0.68 -13.04 -18.44
C PRO A 219 -0.53 -14.48 -18.97
N ASP A 220 -1.02 -14.74 -20.20
CA ASP A 220 -0.93 -16.03 -20.87
C ASP A 220 0.31 -16.14 -21.75
N ASN A 221 1.10 -15.08 -21.87
CA ASN A 221 2.32 -15.10 -22.65
C ASN A 221 3.37 -15.97 -21.98
N THR A 222 3.37 -17.26 -22.32
CA THR A 222 4.39 -18.23 -21.87
C THR A 222 5.75 -17.99 -22.52
N LYS A 223 5.78 -17.24 -23.64
CA LYS A 223 7.01 -16.73 -24.24
C LYS A 223 7.29 -15.38 -23.62
N ARG A 224 8.21 -15.31 -22.67
CA ARG A 224 8.64 -14.03 -22.12
C ARG A 224 9.13 -13.13 -23.25
N GLU A 225 8.38 -12.07 -23.52
CA GLU A 225 8.82 -11.01 -24.40
C GLU A 225 9.87 -10.17 -23.70
N GLY A 226 10.96 -9.92 -24.38
CA GLY A 226 11.94 -8.92 -23.98
C GLY A 226 11.48 -7.50 -24.32
N LEU A 227 12.38 -6.56 -24.16
CA LEU A 227 12.17 -5.20 -24.62
C LEU A 227 12.15 -5.13 -26.16
N ASP A 228 11.19 -4.40 -26.72
CA ASP A 228 11.14 -4.17 -28.17
C ASP A 228 12.38 -3.43 -28.66
N SER A 229 13.02 -3.98 -29.69
CA SER A 229 14.30 -3.47 -30.24
C SER A 229 14.19 -2.16 -31.01
N LYS A 230 12.99 -1.69 -31.32
CA LYS A 230 12.77 -0.42 -32.03
C LYS A 230 12.39 0.73 -31.10
N VAL A 231 11.79 0.41 -29.97
CA VAL A 231 11.25 1.40 -29.01
C VAL A 231 12.23 1.62 -27.84
N TRP A 232 12.68 0.57 -27.19
CA TRP A 232 13.41 0.68 -25.94
C TRP A 232 14.85 1.17 -26.03
N PRO A 233 15.65 0.92 -27.08
CA PRO A 233 17.00 1.49 -27.16
C PRO A 233 17.00 3.03 -26.99
N GLY A 234 16.08 3.73 -27.66
CA GLY A 234 15.94 5.18 -27.51
C GLY A 234 15.56 5.64 -26.10
N ALA A 235 14.83 4.81 -25.33
CA ALA A 235 14.52 5.12 -23.94
C ALA A 235 15.78 5.11 -23.05
N PHE A 236 16.69 4.17 -23.26
CA PHE A 236 17.97 4.14 -22.55
C PHE A 236 18.92 5.26 -22.98
N GLU A 237 18.94 5.62 -24.27
CA GLU A 237 19.70 6.76 -24.77
C GLU A 237 19.23 8.07 -24.11
N ARG A 238 17.92 8.27 -23.97
CA ARG A 238 17.38 9.44 -23.27
C ARG A 238 17.69 9.44 -21.79
N MET A 239 17.65 8.29 -21.14
CA MET A 239 18.05 8.18 -19.73
C MET A 239 19.53 8.51 -19.53
N GLU A 240 20.41 8.03 -20.40
CA GLU A 240 21.84 8.37 -20.38
C GLU A 240 22.05 9.89 -20.56
N GLN A 241 21.39 10.49 -21.53
CA GLN A 241 21.46 11.92 -21.76
C GLN A 241 20.94 12.72 -20.57
N PHE A 242 19.82 12.28 -19.97
CA PHE A 242 19.23 12.94 -18.80
C PHE A 242 20.18 12.89 -17.60
N ILE A 243 20.83 11.75 -17.35
CA ILE A 243 21.86 11.62 -16.29
C ILE A 243 22.99 12.62 -16.50
N GLN A 244 23.50 12.73 -17.74
CA GLN A 244 24.58 13.68 -18.06
C GLN A 244 24.15 15.14 -17.89
N ASP A 245 22.97 15.50 -18.41
CA ASP A 245 22.43 16.86 -18.41
C ASP A 245 22.07 17.37 -17.01
N THR A 246 21.56 16.50 -16.14
CA THR A 246 21.19 16.84 -14.75
C THR A 246 22.36 16.71 -13.77
N GLY A 247 23.41 15.98 -14.16
CA GLY A 247 24.56 15.68 -13.32
C GLY A 247 24.28 14.67 -12.21
N LEU A 248 23.29 13.78 -12.44
CA LEU A 248 23.06 12.63 -11.56
C LEU A 248 24.31 11.75 -11.49
N ASN A 249 24.60 11.24 -10.32
CA ASN A 249 25.79 10.42 -10.07
C ASN A 249 25.54 9.42 -8.93
N LYS A 250 26.58 8.64 -8.57
CA LYS A 250 26.49 7.57 -7.56
C LYS A 250 25.96 8.03 -6.18
N ASP A 251 26.11 9.30 -5.82
CA ASP A 251 25.68 9.80 -4.51
C ASP A 251 24.16 9.95 -4.47
N ASP A 252 23.51 10.17 -5.63
CA ASP A 252 22.05 10.22 -5.76
C ASP A 252 21.40 8.86 -5.49
N LEU A 253 22.13 7.75 -5.61
CA LEU A 253 21.62 6.40 -5.33
C LEU A 253 21.36 6.13 -3.84
N ASN A 254 21.89 6.97 -2.96
CA ASN A 254 21.66 6.91 -1.52
C ASN A 254 20.55 7.87 -1.06
N MET A 255 19.96 8.62 -2.00
CA MET A 255 18.88 9.56 -1.70
C MET A 255 17.56 8.79 -1.52
N ASP A 256 17.09 8.73 -0.30
CA ASP A 256 15.72 8.30 0.03
C ASP A 256 14.75 9.48 0.01
N TYR A 257 13.49 9.19 0.24
CA TYR A 257 12.42 10.19 0.25
C TYR A 257 12.69 11.31 1.27
N ASP A 258 13.10 10.97 2.49
CA ASP A 258 13.31 11.95 3.56
C ASP A 258 14.46 12.89 3.25
N ASN A 259 15.55 12.37 2.70
CA ASN A 259 16.70 13.18 2.26
C ASN A 259 16.30 14.17 1.15
N VAL A 260 15.52 13.73 0.16
CA VAL A 260 15.03 14.60 -0.91
C VAL A 260 14.12 15.69 -0.34
N MET A 261 13.20 15.32 0.54
CA MET A 261 12.27 16.26 1.20
C MET A 261 13.03 17.31 2.04
N GLU A 262 14.04 16.89 2.81
CA GLU A 262 14.84 17.81 3.60
C GLU A 262 15.63 18.79 2.72
N MET A 263 16.26 18.30 1.65
CA MET A 263 16.97 19.16 0.69
C MET A 263 16.03 20.18 0.04
N TYR A 264 14.85 19.76 -0.34
CA TYR A 264 13.86 20.65 -0.95
C TYR A 264 13.38 21.72 0.04
N LYS A 265 12.97 21.33 1.25
CA LYS A 265 12.54 22.23 2.34
C LYS A 265 13.62 23.23 2.74
N SER A 266 14.85 22.79 2.79
CA SER A 266 15.98 23.67 3.16
C SER A 266 16.46 24.58 2.02
N GLY A 267 15.82 24.54 0.85
CA GLY A 267 16.19 25.35 -0.32
C GLY A 267 17.52 24.94 -0.97
N LYS A 268 17.96 23.72 -0.77
CA LYS A 268 19.19 23.14 -1.38
C LYS A 268 18.90 22.38 -2.68
N LEU A 269 17.62 22.15 -3.00
CA LEU A 269 17.16 21.43 -4.17
C LEU A 269 16.07 22.22 -4.88
N ALA A 270 16.23 22.49 -6.17
CA ALA A 270 15.29 23.28 -6.96
C ALA A 270 14.13 22.47 -7.52
N MET A 271 14.40 21.25 -7.98
CA MET A 271 13.41 20.36 -8.59
C MET A 271 13.69 18.92 -8.18
N TYR A 272 12.63 18.16 -7.97
CA TYR A 272 12.75 16.71 -7.81
C TYR A 272 11.66 15.98 -8.61
N PHE A 273 11.91 14.72 -8.95
CA PHE A 273 10.89 13.83 -9.49
C PHE A 273 9.98 13.36 -8.35
N GLY A 274 8.68 13.53 -8.53
CA GLY A 274 7.70 13.14 -7.53
C GLY A 274 6.27 13.17 -8.06
N SER A 275 5.31 12.90 -7.16
CA SER A 275 3.90 12.98 -7.49
C SER A 275 3.34 14.39 -7.29
N SER A 276 2.24 14.70 -7.98
CA SER A 276 1.52 15.97 -7.82
C SER A 276 1.03 16.20 -6.39
N SER A 277 0.77 15.13 -5.65
CA SER A 277 0.39 15.19 -4.22
C SER A 277 1.44 15.86 -3.33
N GLY A 278 2.72 15.81 -3.72
CA GLY A 278 3.81 16.46 -3.01
C GLY A 278 3.73 18.00 -3.00
N VAL A 279 3.07 18.60 -3.98
CA VAL A 279 3.02 20.07 -4.14
C VAL A 279 2.33 20.73 -2.95
N LYS A 280 1.15 20.24 -2.59
CA LYS A 280 0.38 20.83 -1.47
C LYS A 280 1.12 20.74 -0.15
N ILE A 281 1.86 19.66 0.10
CA ILE A 281 2.64 19.46 1.32
C ILE A 281 3.61 20.63 1.54
N PHE A 282 4.23 21.13 0.47
CA PHE A 282 5.18 22.24 0.55
C PHE A 282 4.49 23.59 0.57
N GLN A 283 3.40 23.76 -0.17
CA GLN A 283 2.61 25.00 -0.12
C GLN A 283 2.06 25.25 1.28
N ASP A 284 1.58 24.21 1.96
CA ASP A 284 1.12 24.30 3.35
C ASP A 284 2.24 24.69 4.33
N GLN A 285 3.50 24.48 3.94
CA GLN A 285 4.70 24.92 4.69
C GLN A 285 5.23 26.29 4.23
N GLY A 286 4.51 26.98 3.34
CA GLY A 286 4.88 28.32 2.86
C GLY A 286 5.93 28.34 1.76
N ILE A 287 6.20 27.22 1.10
CA ILE A 287 7.12 27.12 -0.06
C ILE A 287 6.29 27.20 -1.34
N ASP A 288 6.49 28.27 -2.13
CA ASP A 288 5.80 28.41 -3.44
C ASP A 288 6.28 27.32 -4.40
N THR A 289 5.45 26.32 -4.56
CA THR A 289 5.74 25.09 -5.30
C THR A 289 4.75 24.90 -6.43
N THR A 290 5.23 24.43 -7.59
CA THR A 290 4.41 24.02 -8.73
C THR A 290 4.79 22.64 -9.24
N PHE A 291 4.02 22.11 -10.20
CA PHE A 291 4.20 20.80 -10.79
C PHE A 291 4.37 20.92 -12.30
N LEU A 292 5.38 20.27 -12.87
CA LEU A 292 5.68 20.28 -14.29
C LEU A 292 5.71 18.85 -14.87
N PRO A 293 5.33 18.68 -16.14
CA PRO A 293 5.33 17.39 -16.82
C PRO A 293 6.75 16.95 -17.18
N PHE A 294 6.90 15.69 -17.59
CA PHE A 294 8.09 15.25 -18.29
C PHE A 294 8.19 15.95 -19.66
N PHE A 295 9.30 16.61 -19.88
CA PHE A 295 9.64 17.23 -21.17
C PHE A 295 10.32 16.19 -22.06
N GLN A 296 9.70 15.86 -23.18
CA GLN A 296 10.27 14.94 -24.15
C GLN A 296 11.22 15.66 -25.10
N GLN A 297 12.20 14.98 -25.65
CA GLN A 297 13.16 15.56 -26.59
C GLN A 297 12.50 16.03 -27.91
N ASN A 298 11.37 15.42 -28.29
CA ASN A 298 10.59 15.84 -29.47
C ASN A 298 9.74 17.09 -29.22
N GLY A 299 9.82 17.71 -28.04
CA GLY A 299 9.06 18.90 -27.65
C GLY A 299 7.70 18.61 -27.02
N GLU A 300 7.24 17.38 -27.01
CA GLU A 300 6.00 17.00 -26.32
C GLU A 300 6.16 17.06 -24.81
N LYS A 301 5.02 17.18 -24.12
CA LYS A 301 4.93 17.14 -22.66
C LYS A 301 4.04 15.97 -22.26
N TRP A 302 4.52 15.17 -21.31
CA TRP A 302 3.81 13.99 -20.86
C TRP A 302 3.77 13.92 -19.34
N LEU A 303 2.65 13.48 -18.79
CA LEU A 303 2.55 13.03 -17.41
C LEU A 303 2.72 11.51 -17.39
N MET A 304 3.44 11.02 -16.42
CA MET A 304 3.33 9.62 -16.09
C MET A 304 2.24 9.47 -15.01
N THR A 305 1.43 8.43 -15.12
CA THR A 305 0.37 8.17 -14.16
C THR A 305 0.51 6.78 -13.55
N THR A 306 0.11 6.69 -12.31
CA THR A 306 -0.04 5.43 -11.60
C THR A 306 -1.49 5.31 -11.15
N PRO A 307 -2.17 4.20 -11.43
CA PRO A 307 -3.48 3.99 -10.83
C PRO A 307 -3.36 4.05 -9.31
N TYR A 308 -4.02 5.03 -8.69
CA TYR A 308 -4.09 5.12 -7.25
C TYR A 308 -4.83 3.91 -6.70
N PHE A 309 -5.90 3.50 -7.39
CA PHE A 309 -6.47 2.18 -7.24
C PHE A 309 -7.22 1.71 -8.49
N GLN A 310 -7.34 0.39 -8.56
CA GLN A 310 -8.12 -0.34 -9.53
C GLN A 310 -9.15 -1.14 -8.75
N VAL A 311 -10.27 -1.45 -9.38
CA VAL A 311 -11.35 -2.21 -8.75
C VAL A 311 -11.73 -3.41 -9.62
N ALA A 312 -11.98 -4.54 -8.98
CA ALA A 312 -12.47 -5.77 -9.60
C ALA A 312 -13.61 -6.37 -8.78
N LEU A 313 -14.44 -7.17 -9.42
CA LEU A 313 -15.52 -7.91 -8.79
C LEU A 313 -15.24 -9.42 -8.81
N ASN A 314 -15.63 -10.08 -7.73
CA ASN A 314 -15.54 -11.54 -7.61
C ASN A 314 -16.47 -12.21 -8.62
N ARG A 315 -15.95 -13.18 -9.39
CA ARG A 315 -16.73 -13.93 -10.36
C ARG A 315 -17.91 -14.69 -9.74
N ASN A 316 -17.85 -15.06 -8.47
CA ASN A 316 -18.97 -15.73 -7.80
C ASN A 316 -20.25 -14.92 -7.78
N LEU A 317 -20.18 -13.59 -7.91
CA LEU A 317 -21.35 -12.72 -8.04
C LEU A 317 -22.20 -13.06 -9.27
N THR A 318 -21.64 -13.66 -10.32
CA THR A 318 -22.41 -14.11 -11.49
C THR A 318 -23.39 -15.24 -11.19
N LYS A 319 -23.24 -15.90 -10.03
CA LYS A 319 -24.10 -16.99 -9.58
C LYS A 319 -25.27 -16.53 -8.68
N ASP A 320 -25.25 -15.26 -8.26
CA ASP A 320 -26.26 -14.65 -7.37
C ASP A 320 -26.58 -13.25 -7.87
N GLU A 321 -27.67 -13.14 -8.63
CA GLU A 321 -28.09 -11.90 -9.27
C GLU A 321 -28.38 -10.79 -8.25
N THR A 322 -29.04 -11.12 -7.13
CA THR A 322 -29.37 -10.14 -6.10
C THR A 322 -28.12 -9.57 -5.46
N ARG A 323 -27.16 -10.43 -5.11
CA ARG A 323 -25.87 -10.03 -4.56
C ARG A 323 -25.06 -9.23 -5.57
N ARG A 324 -25.07 -9.65 -6.83
CA ARG A 324 -24.40 -8.94 -7.94
C ARG A 324 -24.93 -7.51 -8.09
N GLN A 325 -26.26 -7.33 -8.07
CA GLN A 325 -26.88 -6.01 -8.17
C GLN A 325 -26.48 -5.09 -7.00
N LYS A 326 -26.44 -5.63 -5.76
CA LYS A 326 -25.94 -4.88 -4.60
C LYS A 326 -24.47 -4.49 -4.77
N ALA A 327 -23.61 -5.41 -5.19
CA ALA A 327 -22.21 -5.15 -5.44
C ALA A 327 -22.01 -4.09 -6.56
N MET A 328 -22.80 -4.15 -7.63
CA MET A 328 -22.77 -3.14 -8.69
C MET A 328 -23.22 -1.76 -8.19
N LYS A 329 -24.19 -1.64 -7.28
CA LYS A 329 -24.55 -0.37 -6.66
C LYS A 329 -23.38 0.18 -5.84
N VAL A 330 -22.70 -0.66 -5.06
CA VAL A 330 -21.50 -0.25 -4.30
C VAL A 330 -20.41 0.22 -5.25
N LEU A 331 -20.12 -0.54 -6.32
CA LEU A 331 -19.15 -0.16 -7.34
C LEU A 331 -19.48 1.21 -7.95
N ASN A 332 -20.74 1.44 -8.35
CA ASN A 332 -21.14 2.71 -8.95
C ASN A 332 -20.96 3.90 -8.00
N VAL A 333 -21.22 3.72 -6.71
CA VAL A 333 -20.94 4.76 -5.69
C VAL A 333 -19.43 4.98 -5.55
N MET A 334 -18.63 3.92 -5.55
CA MET A 334 -17.16 4.05 -5.50
C MET A 334 -16.57 4.80 -6.70
N LEU A 335 -17.20 4.66 -7.87
CA LEU A 335 -16.76 5.28 -9.12
C LEU A 335 -17.38 6.66 -9.37
N SER A 336 -18.29 7.12 -8.52
CA SER A 336 -18.94 8.41 -8.66
C SER A 336 -17.96 9.57 -8.51
N GLU A 337 -18.30 10.71 -9.12
CA GLU A 337 -17.55 11.96 -9.02
C GLU A 337 -17.36 12.38 -7.55
N ASP A 338 -18.43 12.37 -6.75
CA ASP A 338 -18.37 12.69 -5.34
C ASP A 338 -17.42 11.79 -4.55
N ALA A 339 -17.37 10.50 -4.86
CA ALA A 339 -16.47 9.57 -4.21
C ALA A 339 -15.01 9.82 -4.62
N GLN A 340 -14.74 10.01 -5.89
CA GLN A 340 -13.39 10.27 -6.39
C GLN A 340 -12.86 11.62 -5.91
N ASN A 341 -13.67 12.67 -5.89
CA ASN A 341 -13.29 13.98 -5.38
C ASN A 341 -12.99 14.00 -3.86
N ARG A 342 -13.52 13.03 -3.08
CA ARG A 342 -13.15 12.87 -1.66
C ARG A 342 -11.72 12.41 -1.47
N ILE A 343 -11.18 11.62 -2.37
CA ILE A 343 -9.76 11.22 -2.33
C ILE A 343 -8.86 12.43 -2.57
N VAL A 344 -9.30 13.33 -3.45
CA VAL A 344 -8.60 14.58 -3.80
C VAL A 344 -8.55 15.57 -2.64
N TYR A 345 -9.60 15.63 -1.81
CA TYR A 345 -9.79 16.70 -0.82
C TYR A 345 -8.72 16.81 0.28
N ASP A 346 -7.94 15.76 0.53
CA ASP A 346 -6.86 15.79 1.54
C ASP A 346 -5.51 16.26 0.96
N GLY A 347 -5.55 17.03 -0.13
CA GLY A 347 -4.35 17.61 -0.72
C GLY A 347 -3.58 16.69 -1.67
N GLN A 348 -4.20 15.60 -2.07
CA GLN A 348 -3.70 14.76 -3.16
C GLN A 348 -4.56 15.02 -4.39
N ASP A 349 -3.99 15.70 -5.39
CA ASP A 349 -4.65 15.88 -6.67
C ASP A 349 -4.62 14.56 -7.43
N ILE A 350 -5.79 13.95 -7.53
CA ILE A 350 -5.98 12.68 -8.23
C ILE A 350 -6.72 12.95 -9.53
N LEU A 351 -6.19 12.44 -10.63
CA LEU A 351 -6.82 12.48 -11.94
C LEU A 351 -7.78 11.32 -12.09
N SER A 352 -8.97 11.54 -12.61
CA SER A 352 -9.88 10.44 -12.94
C SER A 352 -9.51 9.82 -14.29
N TYR A 353 -9.68 8.50 -14.40
CA TYR A 353 -9.68 7.81 -15.68
C TYR A 353 -11.07 7.78 -16.35
N SER A 354 -12.11 8.26 -15.64
CA SER A 354 -13.47 8.36 -16.16
C SER A 354 -13.70 9.68 -16.89
N GLN A 355 -14.37 9.59 -18.05
CA GLN A 355 -14.82 10.77 -18.80
C GLN A 355 -16.05 11.45 -18.16
N ASP A 356 -16.71 10.78 -17.24
CA ASP A 356 -17.92 11.27 -16.56
C ASP A 356 -17.62 11.92 -15.20
N VAL A 357 -16.34 12.06 -14.84
CA VAL A 357 -15.90 12.61 -13.55
C VAL A 357 -15.03 13.84 -13.78
N ASP A 358 -15.51 14.99 -13.32
CA ASP A 358 -14.71 16.20 -13.24
C ASP A 358 -13.97 16.22 -11.90
N THR A 359 -12.69 15.90 -11.93
CA THR A 359 -11.81 16.07 -10.77
C THR A 359 -11.41 17.54 -10.71
N HIS A 360 -11.75 18.19 -9.59
CA HIS A 360 -11.38 19.59 -9.37
C HIS A 360 -9.86 19.69 -9.23
N LEU A 361 -9.20 20.02 -10.35
CA LEU A 361 -7.76 20.24 -10.37
C LEU A 361 -7.44 21.52 -9.58
N THR A 362 -6.49 21.41 -8.66
CA THR A 362 -5.99 22.55 -7.92
C THR A 362 -5.23 23.53 -8.82
N GLU A 363 -4.96 24.74 -8.30
CA GLU A 363 -4.29 25.83 -9.03
C GLU A 363 -2.95 25.40 -9.64
N TYR A 364 -2.19 24.55 -8.94
CA TYR A 364 -0.86 24.12 -9.40
C TYR A 364 -0.89 23.04 -10.50
N LEU A 365 -2.00 22.33 -10.69
CA LEU A 365 -2.18 21.45 -11.85
C LEU A 365 -2.67 22.19 -13.11
N LYS A 366 -2.96 23.50 -13.02
CA LYS A 366 -3.32 24.30 -14.19
C LYS A 366 -2.21 24.32 -15.24
N ASP A 367 -0.95 24.30 -14.81
CA ASP A 367 0.21 24.29 -15.70
C ASP A 367 0.34 23.01 -16.54
N VAL A 368 -0.32 21.92 -16.10
CA VAL A 368 -0.37 20.63 -16.80
C VAL A 368 -1.76 20.30 -17.37
N ARG A 369 -2.74 21.20 -17.26
CA ARG A 369 -4.11 20.97 -17.76
C ARG A 369 -4.13 20.60 -19.24
N THR A 370 -3.37 21.30 -20.08
CA THR A 370 -3.28 20.99 -21.51
C THR A 370 -2.75 19.59 -21.79
N VAL A 371 -1.80 19.14 -20.99
CA VAL A 371 -1.23 17.78 -21.11
C VAL A 371 -2.30 16.73 -20.78
N ILE A 372 -3.17 17.01 -19.80
CA ILE A 372 -4.29 16.16 -19.43
C ILE A 372 -5.35 16.15 -20.53
N GLU A 373 -5.74 17.33 -21.03
CA GLU A 373 -6.75 17.51 -22.08
C GLU A 373 -6.30 16.91 -23.43
N GLU A 374 -5.00 16.97 -23.76
CA GLU A 374 -4.39 16.32 -24.92
C GLU A 374 -4.23 14.81 -24.74
N ASN A 375 -4.57 14.27 -23.57
CA ASN A 375 -4.47 12.86 -23.22
C ASN A 375 -3.02 12.32 -23.29
N HIS A 376 -2.05 13.20 -23.01
CA HIS A 376 -0.63 12.86 -22.90
C HIS A 376 -0.29 12.30 -21.51
N MET A 377 -1.07 11.31 -21.07
CA MET A 377 -0.85 10.60 -19.81
C MET A 377 -0.45 9.15 -20.08
N TYR A 378 0.72 8.79 -19.63
CA TYR A 378 1.26 7.44 -19.77
C TYR A 378 1.05 6.65 -18.47
N ILE A 379 0.29 5.56 -18.52
CA ILE A 379 0.15 4.65 -17.40
C ILE A 379 1.42 3.79 -17.34
N ARG A 380 2.18 3.89 -16.26
CA ARG A 380 3.43 3.14 -16.09
C ARG A 380 3.22 1.62 -16.13
N ILE A 381 4.23 0.91 -16.60
CA ILE A 381 4.32 -0.54 -16.43
C ILE A 381 4.89 -0.80 -15.04
N ALA A 382 4.17 -1.51 -14.22
CA ALA A 382 4.47 -1.74 -12.81
C ALA A 382 4.50 -3.22 -12.44
N SER A 383 5.17 -4.06 -13.25
CA SER A 383 5.40 -5.45 -12.86
C SER A 383 6.60 -5.56 -11.91
N ASN A 384 6.55 -6.52 -10.98
CA ASN A 384 7.65 -6.75 -10.04
C ASN A 384 9.00 -7.01 -10.75
N ASP A 385 8.96 -7.71 -11.88
CA ASP A 385 10.18 -7.96 -12.66
C ASP A 385 10.73 -6.66 -13.24
N PHE A 386 9.85 -5.77 -13.72
CA PHE A 386 10.23 -4.47 -14.24
C PHE A 386 10.84 -3.56 -13.17
N PHE A 387 10.25 -3.53 -11.96
CA PHE A 387 10.79 -2.79 -10.82
C PHE A 387 12.23 -3.22 -10.49
N ASN A 388 12.42 -4.51 -10.21
CA ASN A 388 13.72 -5.04 -9.78
C ASN A 388 14.81 -4.85 -10.84
N VAL A 389 14.48 -5.09 -12.12
CA VAL A 389 15.45 -4.93 -13.22
C VAL A 389 15.75 -3.45 -13.46
N SER A 390 14.75 -2.56 -13.34
CA SER A 390 14.95 -1.11 -13.48
C SER A 390 15.91 -0.58 -12.44
N GLN A 391 15.72 -0.93 -11.17
CA GLN A 391 16.62 -0.50 -10.11
C GLN A 391 18.06 -0.92 -10.39
N ASP A 392 18.30 -2.19 -10.70
CA ASP A 392 19.65 -2.69 -10.93
C ASP A 392 20.32 -2.02 -12.15
N VAL A 393 19.59 -1.85 -13.25
CA VAL A 393 20.16 -1.34 -14.49
C VAL A 393 20.32 0.19 -14.46
N VAL A 394 19.29 0.92 -14.03
CA VAL A 394 19.33 2.39 -13.97
C VAL A 394 20.34 2.88 -12.93
N SER A 395 20.47 2.19 -11.79
CA SER A 395 21.52 2.50 -10.82
C SER A 395 22.94 2.36 -11.41
N LYS A 396 23.13 1.38 -12.29
CA LYS A 396 24.41 1.21 -13.01
C LYS A 396 24.65 2.30 -14.05
N MET A 397 23.59 2.81 -14.68
CA MET A 397 23.71 4.00 -15.56
C MET A 397 24.08 5.24 -14.73
N ILE A 398 23.36 5.52 -13.65
CA ILE A 398 23.61 6.68 -12.76
C ILE A 398 25.03 6.62 -12.17
N SER A 399 25.52 5.43 -11.84
CA SER A 399 26.90 5.26 -11.34
C SER A 399 27.98 5.25 -12.44
N GLY A 400 27.61 5.42 -13.72
CA GLY A 400 28.52 5.41 -14.86
C GLY A 400 29.10 4.04 -15.22
N LYS A 401 28.51 2.95 -14.73
CA LYS A 401 28.94 1.57 -15.03
C LYS A 401 28.38 1.05 -16.34
N TYR A 402 27.23 1.54 -16.78
CA TYR A 402 26.59 1.17 -18.03
C TYR A 402 26.31 2.41 -18.88
N ASP A 403 26.63 2.31 -20.17
CA ASP A 403 26.08 3.18 -21.20
C ASP A 403 24.67 2.71 -21.61
N ALA A 404 24.00 3.46 -22.46
CA ALA A 404 22.63 3.15 -22.92
C ALA A 404 22.52 1.76 -23.55
N LYS A 405 23.50 1.38 -24.37
CA LYS A 405 23.53 0.08 -25.08
C LYS A 405 23.70 -1.09 -24.09
N GLN A 406 24.64 -0.97 -23.16
CA GLN A 406 24.87 -1.97 -22.12
C GLN A 406 23.63 -2.10 -21.21
N ALA A 407 23.02 -0.98 -20.86
CA ALA A 407 21.81 -0.93 -20.05
C ALA A 407 20.64 -1.66 -20.73
N TYR A 408 20.35 -1.34 -22.00
CA TYR A 408 19.32 -2.05 -22.79
C TYR A 408 19.58 -3.55 -22.86
N GLN A 409 20.80 -3.98 -23.19
CA GLN A 409 21.16 -5.38 -23.29
C GLN A 409 21.01 -6.11 -21.95
N SER A 410 21.49 -5.51 -20.87
CA SER A 410 21.40 -6.07 -19.52
C SER A 410 19.95 -6.18 -19.06
N PHE A 411 19.15 -5.13 -19.29
CA PHE A 411 17.74 -5.11 -18.94
C PHE A 411 16.98 -6.23 -19.68
N ASN A 412 17.15 -6.30 -20.99
CA ASN A 412 16.50 -7.30 -21.84
C ASN A 412 16.88 -8.74 -21.42
N THR A 413 18.16 -8.98 -21.18
CA THR A 413 18.65 -10.30 -20.71
C THR A 413 18.02 -10.69 -19.38
N LYS A 414 17.87 -9.75 -18.46
CA LYS A 414 17.30 -10.00 -17.13
C LYS A 414 15.80 -10.24 -17.17
N LEU A 415 15.07 -9.51 -18.00
CA LEU A 415 13.65 -9.77 -18.22
C LEU A 415 13.39 -11.16 -18.82
N LEU A 416 14.28 -11.61 -19.72
CA LEU A 416 14.16 -12.92 -20.37
C LEU A 416 14.59 -14.09 -19.48
N LYS A 417 15.37 -13.84 -18.42
CA LYS A 417 15.69 -14.88 -17.47
C LYS A 417 14.41 -15.43 -16.85
N LYS A 418 14.15 -16.72 -17.05
CA LYS A 418 13.16 -17.42 -16.24
C LYS A 418 13.54 -17.24 -14.77
N LYS A 419 12.62 -16.76 -13.94
CA LYS A 419 12.74 -16.96 -12.50
C LYS A 419 12.99 -18.47 -12.32
N SER A 420 14.08 -18.83 -11.65
CA SER A 420 14.18 -20.19 -11.14
C SER A 420 12.98 -20.38 -10.21
N ASP A 421 12.15 -21.38 -10.46
CA ASP A 421 11.01 -21.77 -9.62
C ASP A 421 11.41 -22.21 -8.20
N SER A 422 12.64 -21.96 -7.82
CA SER A 422 13.24 -22.36 -6.56
C SER A 422 13.47 -21.19 -5.61
N GLU A 423 12.47 -20.35 -5.37
CA GLU A 423 12.45 -19.68 -4.09
C GLU A 423 12.17 -20.76 -3.03
N LYS A 424 13.17 -21.04 -2.21
CA LYS A 424 13.10 -22.06 -1.16
C LYS A 424 11.91 -21.77 -0.26
N ILE A 425 10.96 -22.70 -0.19
CA ILE A 425 9.87 -22.66 0.80
C ILE A 425 10.50 -22.94 2.17
N VAL A 426 10.25 -22.07 3.11
CA VAL A 426 11.00 -22.07 4.38
C VAL A 426 10.16 -22.31 5.62
N LEU A 427 8.86 -22.14 5.57
CA LEU A 427 7.98 -22.41 6.72
C LEU A 427 6.63 -22.91 6.27
N ASP A 428 6.13 -23.92 6.97
CA ASP A 428 4.74 -24.38 6.89
C ASP A 428 3.99 -24.02 8.18
N SER A 429 3.02 -23.13 8.10
CA SER A 429 2.09 -22.92 9.20
C SER A 429 0.99 -23.98 9.18
N LYS A 430 0.68 -24.57 10.34
CA LYS A 430 -0.41 -25.55 10.45
C LYS A 430 -1.79 -24.95 10.18
N LYS A 431 -1.92 -23.62 10.27
CA LYS A 431 -3.15 -22.85 10.04
C LYS A 431 -2.84 -21.60 9.25
N ALA A 432 -3.83 -21.17 8.46
CA ALA A 432 -3.84 -19.84 7.86
C ALA A 432 -4.54 -18.85 8.80
N TYR A 433 -4.03 -17.61 8.87
CA TYR A 433 -4.64 -16.53 9.63
C TYR A 433 -4.77 -15.31 8.71
N SER A 434 -5.97 -14.79 8.60
CA SER A 434 -6.28 -13.67 7.72
C SER A 434 -5.76 -12.34 8.29
N ASN A 435 -5.30 -11.48 7.41
CA ASN A 435 -5.04 -10.08 7.72
C ASN A 435 -6.36 -9.29 7.63
N HIS A 436 -7.25 -9.55 8.54
CA HIS A 436 -8.57 -8.93 8.62
C HIS A 436 -8.76 -8.31 10.00
N PHE A 437 -9.16 -7.03 10.05
CA PHE A 437 -9.54 -6.40 11.30
C PHE A 437 -11.00 -6.74 11.64
N HIS A 438 -11.18 -7.42 12.73
CA HIS A 438 -12.51 -7.68 13.29
C HIS A 438 -13.17 -6.39 13.80
N THR A 439 -14.46 -6.40 13.99
CA THR A 439 -15.22 -5.26 14.53
C THR A 439 -14.68 -4.76 15.87
N ASN A 440 -14.15 -5.67 16.69
CA ASN A 440 -13.49 -5.32 17.96
C ASN A 440 -12.05 -4.79 17.80
N GLY A 441 -11.58 -4.55 16.59
CA GLY A 441 -10.24 -4.03 16.30
C GLY A 441 -9.14 -5.09 16.24
N GLY A 442 -9.41 -6.36 16.54
CA GLY A 442 -8.41 -7.43 16.50
C GLY A 442 -8.06 -7.89 15.09
N ASN A 443 -6.86 -8.42 14.90
CA ASN A 443 -6.36 -8.99 13.65
C ASN A 443 -5.56 -10.27 13.97
N GLU A 444 -6.02 -11.43 13.50
CA GLU A 444 -5.43 -12.72 13.86
C GLU A 444 -4.01 -12.88 13.31
N ALA A 445 -3.74 -12.49 12.08
CA ALA A 445 -2.40 -12.58 11.49
C ALA A 445 -1.39 -11.73 12.27
N TYR A 446 -1.78 -10.51 12.63
CA TYR A 446 -0.94 -9.59 13.39
C TYR A 446 -0.71 -10.08 14.83
N SER A 447 -1.74 -10.66 15.44
CA SER A 447 -1.59 -11.32 16.74
C SER A 447 -0.58 -12.47 16.71
N VAL A 448 -0.64 -13.32 15.69
CA VAL A 448 0.33 -14.41 15.49
C VAL A 448 1.74 -13.88 15.36
N MET A 449 1.94 -12.84 14.54
CA MET A 449 3.26 -12.22 14.32
C MET A 449 3.79 -11.58 15.60
N ALA A 450 2.97 -10.79 16.29
CA ALA A 450 3.34 -10.13 17.54
C ALA A 450 3.66 -11.15 18.66
N ASN A 451 2.86 -12.20 18.81
CA ASN A 451 3.09 -13.25 19.81
C ASN A 451 4.38 -14.02 19.51
N THR A 452 4.64 -14.31 18.23
CA THR A 452 5.87 -14.98 17.80
C THR A 452 7.09 -14.11 18.09
N LEU A 453 7.07 -12.84 17.68
CA LEU A 453 8.17 -11.89 17.94
C LEU A 453 8.39 -11.64 19.43
N ARG A 454 7.32 -11.56 20.24
CA ARG A 454 7.45 -11.47 21.70
C ARG A 454 8.25 -12.65 22.26
N GLY A 455 7.97 -13.86 21.77
CA GLY A 455 8.72 -15.06 22.14
C GLY A 455 10.18 -14.99 21.71
N VAL A 456 10.45 -14.56 20.47
CA VAL A 456 11.81 -14.40 19.93
C VAL A 456 12.62 -13.38 20.74
N TYR A 457 12.00 -12.25 21.12
CA TYR A 457 12.65 -11.24 21.95
C TYR A 457 12.71 -11.60 23.45
N GLY A 458 12.00 -12.63 23.87
CA GLY A 458 12.01 -13.09 25.27
C GLY A 458 11.48 -12.05 26.26
N THR A 459 10.41 -11.33 25.92
CA THR A 459 9.83 -10.28 26.76
C THR A 459 8.43 -10.64 27.25
N ASP A 460 7.98 -10.00 28.36
CA ASP A 460 6.64 -10.19 28.92
C ASP A 460 5.55 -9.63 28.04
N VAL A 461 5.87 -8.51 27.35
CA VAL A 461 4.94 -7.74 26.52
C VAL A 461 5.64 -7.29 25.24
N LEU A 462 4.90 -7.30 24.13
CA LEU A 462 5.30 -6.63 22.91
C LEU A 462 4.21 -5.61 22.55
N ILE A 463 4.62 -4.43 22.09
CA ILE A 463 3.76 -3.34 21.62
C ILE A 463 4.21 -2.91 20.22
N ALA A 464 3.28 -2.90 19.29
CA ALA A 464 3.45 -2.43 17.92
C ALA A 464 2.19 -1.69 17.45
N THR A 465 2.19 -1.15 16.25
CA THR A 465 0.97 -0.69 15.56
C THR A 465 0.57 -1.70 14.48
N GLY A 466 -0.65 -1.63 13.99
CA GLY A 466 -1.09 -2.43 12.84
C GLY A 466 -0.24 -2.16 11.60
N ASN A 467 0.28 -0.94 11.44
CA ASN A 467 1.16 -0.56 10.34
C ASN A 467 2.55 -1.23 10.40
N SER A 468 2.90 -1.84 11.54
CA SER A 468 4.15 -2.61 11.68
C SER A 468 4.11 -3.98 10.98
N PHE A 469 2.93 -4.42 10.57
CA PHE A 469 2.69 -5.73 10.00
C PHE A 469 1.92 -5.63 8.68
N THR A 470 2.20 -6.53 7.77
CA THR A 470 1.45 -6.67 6.51
C THR A 470 1.24 -8.15 6.20
N GLY A 471 0.28 -8.41 5.31
CA GLY A 471 0.01 -9.75 4.83
C GLY A 471 -0.68 -10.67 5.83
N SER A 472 -1.03 -11.85 5.34
CA SER A 472 -1.68 -12.91 6.10
C SER A 472 -0.71 -14.04 6.39
N VAL A 473 -0.94 -14.76 7.48
CA VAL A 473 -0.17 -15.98 7.78
C VAL A 473 -0.71 -17.12 6.92
N ARG A 474 0.12 -17.66 6.04
CA ARG A 474 -0.25 -18.73 5.10
C ARG A 474 -0.18 -20.10 5.75
N LYS A 475 -1.00 -21.01 5.26
CA LYS A 475 -0.95 -22.42 5.68
C LYS A 475 0.29 -23.13 5.16
N ALA A 476 0.74 -22.79 3.97
CA ALA A 476 1.87 -23.43 3.31
C ALA A 476 2.80 -22.43 2.63
N GLY A 477 4.08 -22.66 2.79
CA GLY A 477 5.16 -22.12 1.97
C GLY A 477 5.40 -20.63 2.04
N TYR A 478 6.41 -20.19 2.82
CA TYR A 478 6.98 -18.85 2.72
C TYR A 478 8.27 -18.88 1.91
N THR A 479 8.44 -17.90 1.04
CA THR A 479 9.75 -17.54 0.53
C THR A 479 10.38 -16.49 1.44
N GLU A 480 11.70 -16.31 1.35
CA GLU A 480 12.42 -15.27 2.10
C GLU A 480 11.81 -13.88 1.84
N LYS A 481 11.54 -13.57 0.58
CA LYS A 481 10.92 -12.30 0.18
C LYS A 481 9.52 -12.12 0.78
N MET A 482 8.71 -13.18 0.81
CA MET A 482 7.37 -13.13 1.40
C MET A 482 7.45 -12.88 2.90
N ALA A 483 8.33 -13.58 3.60
CA ALA A 483 8.55 -13.38 5.02
C ALA A 483 9.00 -11.95 5.31
N GLY A 484 9.98 -11.44 4.57
CA GLY A 484 10.47 -10.08 4.73
C GLY A 484 9.42 -9.00 4.49
N ASN A 485 8.51 -9.22 3.54
CA ASN A 485 7.44 -8.28 3.23
C ASN A 485 6.30 -8.25 4.27
N MET A 486 6.31 -9.12 5.26
CA MET A 486 5.31 -9.10 6.34
C MET A 486 5.60 -8.04 7.40
N ILE A 487 6.78 -7.47 7.43
CA ILE A 487 7.21 -6.43 8.37
C ILE A 487 7.39 -5.11 7.62
N MET A 488 6.78 -4.04 8.12
CA MET A 488 6.82 -2.70 7.56
C MET A 488 6.86 -1.64 8.66
N PRO A 489 7.51 -0.49 8.48
CA PRO A 489 8.45 -0.19 7.40
C PRO A 489 9.75 -0.98 7.51
N ASN A 490 10.61 -0.89 6.49
CA ASN A 490 11.86 -1.66 6.46
C ASN A 490 12.84 -1.30 7.59
N ASP A 491 12.79 -0.08 8.09
CA ASP A 491 13.59 0.47 9.19
C ASP A 491 12.95 0.27 10.58
N LEU A 492 11.85 -0.52 10.65
CA LEU A 492 11.20 -0.83 11.91
C LEU A 492 12.20 -1.50 12.86
N SER A 493 12.38 -0.89 14.03
CA SER A 493 13.33 -1.32 15.05
C SER A 493 12.63 -1.81 16.31
N ALA A 494 13.27 -2.71 17.03
CA ALA A 494 12.78 -3.24 18.30
C ALA A 494 13.56 -2.62 19.46
N TYR A 495 12.83 -2.12 20.46
CA TYR A 495 13.41 -1.48 21.65
C TYR A 495 12.95 -2.19 22.89
N LYS A 496 13.88 -2.77 23.63
CA LYS A 496 13.60 -3.52 24.85
C LYS A 496 13.73 -2.63 26.08
N ARG A 497 12.70 -2.63 26.92
CA ARG A 497 12.60 -1.77 28.10
C ARG A 497 12.14 -2.57 29.31
N LYS A 498 12.64 -2.17 30.51
CA LYS A 498 12.00 -2.50 31.78
C LYS A 498 11.04 -1.38 32.13
N MET A 499 9.79 -1.72 32.35
CA MET A 499 8.73 -0.76 32.65
C MET A 499 7.97 -1.17 33.90
N SER A 500 7.60 -0.19 34.72
CA SER A 500 6.53 -0.34 35.72
C SER A 500 5.18 -0.45 35.02
N GLY A 501 4.15 -0.94 35.68
CA GLY A 501 2.80 -0.97 35.14
C GLY A 501 2.25 0.42 34.81
N ALA A 502 2.66 1.44 35.55
CA ALA A 502 2.33 2.84 35.24
C ALA A 502 2.95 3.27 33.90
N GLU A 503 4.25 2.98 33.68
CA GLU A 503 4.97 3.27 32.45
C GLU A 503 4.42 2.49 31.26
N LEU A 504 4.09 1.20 31.45
CA LEU A 504 3.46 0.37 30.45
C LEU A 504 2.12 0.95 29.98
N LYS A 505 1.25 1.34 30.93
CA LYS A 505 -0.05 1.97 30.60
C LYS A 505 0.13 3.29 29.86
N LYS A 506 1.11 4.12 30.26
CA LYS A 506 1.45 5.35 29.57
C LYS A 506 1.93 5.08 28.14
N THR A 507 2.82 4.10 27.95
CA THR A 507 3.32 3.71 26.63
C THR A 507 2.18 3.23 25.73
N VAL A 508 1.33 2.31 26.23
CA VAL A 508 0.17 1.82 25.46
C VAL A 508 -0.79 2.97 25.13
N ARG A 509 -1.03 3.90 26.06
CA ARG A 509 -1.86 5.08 25.80
C ARG A 509 -1.31 5.93 24.66
N ASN A 510 -0.01 6.16 24.61
CA ASN A 510 0.62 6.89 23.52
C ASN A 510 0.41 6.20 22.16
N PHE A 511 0.44 4.86 22.12
CA PHE A 511 0.15 4.10 20.91
C PHE A 511 -1.33 4.14 20.50
N VAL A 512 -2.27 4.30 21.46
CA VAL A 512 -3.72 4.36 21.20
C VAL A 512 -4.16 5.76 20.80
N GLU A 513 -3.76 6.76 21.59
CA GLU A 513 -4.26 8.15 21.50
C GLU A 513 -3.51 8.97 20.43
N GLY A 514 -2.57 8.34 19.78
CA GLY A 514 -1.82 8.97 18.71
C GLY A 514 -0.66 9.82 19.20
N TYR A 515 0.37 9.82 18.40
CA TYR A 515 1.51 10.70 18.58
C TYR A 515 1.31 11.97 17.75
N GLN A 516 1.70 13.12 18.30
CA GLN A 516 1.57 14.45 17.65
C GLN A 516 2.41 14.61 16.36
N GLY A 517 2.73 13.55 15.68
CA GLY A 517 3.60 13.51 14.51
C GLY A 517 3.00 12.86 13.27
N GLY A 518 1.68 12.64 13.18
CA GLY A 518 1.07 12.21 11.93
C GLY A 518 0.32 10.89 11.94
N PHE A 519 0.08 10.26 13.08
CA PHE A 519 -0.87 9.15 13.14
C PHE A 519 -2.29 9.70 13.10
N ASN A 520 -3.08 9.27 12.12
CA ASN A 520 -4.51 9.51 12.13
C ASN A 520 -5.14 8.59 13.19
N PRO A 521 -5.72 9.12 14.29
CA PRO A 521 -6.28 8.32 15.36
C PRO A 521 -7.47 7.45 14.92
N PHE A 522 -8.10 7.79 13.78
CA PHE A 522 -9.23 7.04 13.24
C PHE A 522 -8.81 5.86 12.33
N ASN A 523 -7.52 5.70 12.09
CA ASN A 523 -7.01 4.63 11.24
C ASN A 523 -6.85 3.33 12.05
N ARG A 524 -7.65 2.30 11.76
CA ARG A 524 -7.55 0.99 12.42
C ARG A 524 -6.16 0.34 12.26
N GLY A 525 -5.44 0.65 11.18
CA GLY A 525 -4.04 0.26 11.02
C GLY A 525 -3.10 0.90 12.04
N SER A 526 -3.50 2.03 12.64
CA SER A 526 -2.76 2.69 13.73
C SER A 526 -3.09 2.13 15.12
N LEU A 527 -4.14 1.31 15.27
CA LEU A 527 -4.45 0.67 16.54
C LEU A 527 -3.26 -0.18 17.02
N PRO A 528 -3.06 -0.24 18.34
CA PRO A 528 -1.97 -1.04 18.87
C PRO A 528 -2.19 -2.53 18.60
N VAL A 529 -1.14 -3.20 18.22
CA VAL A 529 -1.03 -4.65 18.24
C VAL A 529 -0.17 -5.01 19.44
N VAL A 530 -0.79 -5.59 20.46
CA VAL A 530 -0.10 -5.96 21.68
C VAL A 530 -0.06 -7.47 21.86
N SER A 531 0.97 -7.96 22.55
CA SER A 531 1.13 -9.37 22.92
C SER A 531 1.53 -9.48 24.38
N GLY A 532 0.98 -10.46 25.08
CA GLY A 532 1.20 -10.68 26.51
C GLY A 532 0.35 -9.78 27.43
N ILE A 533 -0.43 -8.88 26.87
CA ILE A 533 -1.48 -8.08 27.54
C ILE A 533 -2.68 -7.95 26.59
N SER A 534 -3.81 -7.49 27.15
CA SER A 534 -4.97 -7.08 26.36
C SER A 534 -5.38 -5.65 26.71
N VAL A 535 -5.88 -4.92 25.72
CA VAL A 535 -6.29 -3.52 25.84
C VAL A 535 -7.75 -3.34 25.49
N GLU A 536 -8.43 -2.46 26.23
CA GLU A 536 -9.78 -2.00 25.94
C GLU A 536 -9.69 -0.54 25.47
N ILE A 537 -10.19 -0.27 24.27
CA ILE A 537 -10.13 1.02 23.61
C ILE A 537 -11.56 1.50 23.39
N LYS A 538 -11.78 2.78 23.64
CA LYS A 538 -13.06 3.44 23.39
C LYS A 538 -12.91 4.35 22.18
N GLU A 539 -13.83 4.22 21.23
CA GLU A 539 -13.96 5.16 20.12
C GLU A 539 -14.73 6.40 20.59
N THR A 540 -14.25 7.59 20.23
CA THR A 540 -14.83 8.90 20.57
C THR A 540 -14.88 9.76 19.31
N GLU A 541 -15.57 10.90 19.36
CA GLU A 541 -15.61 11.84 18.24
C GLU A 541 -14.22 12.36 17.84
N ASP A 542 -13.29 12.43 18.80
CA ASP A 542 -11.93 12.92 18.60
C ASP A 542 -10.90 11.80 18.32
N GLY A 543 -11.32 10.53 18.25
CA GLY A 543 -10.43 9.39 17.99
C GLY A 543 -10.58 8.26 19.02
N TYR A 544 -9.46 7.63 19.35
CA TYR A 544 -9.42 6.48 20.24
C TYR A 544 -8.83 6.84 21.62
N THR A 545 -9.43 6.32 22.68
CA THR A 545 -8.95 6.51 24.06
C THR A 545 -8.73 5.16 24.73
N LEU A 546 -7.59 5.00 25.43
CA LEU A 546 -7.30 3.80 26.21
C LEU A 546 -8.14 3.76 27.49
N SER A 547 -9.03 2.76 27.58
CA SER A 547 -9.88 2.57 28.76
C SER A 547 -9.22 1.64 29.80
N LYS A 548 -8.57 0.56 29.35
CA LYS A 548 -8.05 -0.44 30.26
C LYS A 548 -6.89 -1.24 29.67
N VAL A 549 -5.95 -1.65 30.52
CA VAL A 549 -4.90 -2.63 30.20
C VAL A 549 -5.00 -3.78 31.18
N THR A 550 -5.04 -5.02 30.66
CA THR A 550 -5.11 -6.24 31.46
C THR A 550 -4.02 -7.22 31.08
N LYS A 551 -3.59 -8.05 32.04
CA LYS A 551 -2.77 -9.25 31.83
C LYS A 551 -3.45 -10.42 32.49
N ASN A 552 -3.71 -11.49 31.73
CA ASN A 552 -4.47 -12.65 32.21
C ASN A 552 -5.80 -12.22 32.87
N GLU A 553 -6.56 -11.35 32.17
CA GLU A 553 -7.86 -10.81 32.62
C GLU A 553 -7.82 -9.88 33.84
N LYS A 554 -6.67 -9.73 34.49
CA LYS A 554 -6.51 -8.86 35.67
C LYS A 554 -5.99 -7.48 35.26
N PRO A 555 -6.50 -6.38 35.84
CA PRO A 555 -5.97 -5.07 35.59
C PRO A 555 -4.50 -4.95 35.93
N VAL A 556 -3.70 -4.38 35.07
CA VAL A 556 -2.29 -4.06 35.34
C VAL A 556 -2.20 -3.01 36.42
N GLN A 557 -1.45 -3.32 37.50
CA GLN A 557 -1.23 -2.40 38.62
C GLN A 557 0.00 -1.52 38.35
N ASP A 558 0.02 -0.28 38.88
CA ASP A 558 1.11 0.68 38.64
C ASP A 558 2.49 0.15 39.06
N LYS A 559 2.52 -0.66 40.13
CA LYS A 559 3.74 -1.27 40.70
C LYS A 559 4.20 -2.56 40.03
N ASP A 560 3.41 -3.12 39.12
CA ASP A 560 3.81 -4.31 38.37
C ASP A 560 5.07 -4.02 37.57
N ASN A 561 5.88 -5.00 37.26
CA ASN A 561 7.10 -4.85 36.48
C ASN A 561 7.05 -5.76 35.26
N PHE A 562 7.46 -5.22 34.12
CA PHE A 562 7.45 -5.91 32.84
C PHE A 562 8.76 -5.69 32.07
N THR A 563 9.19 -6.71 31.35
CA THR A 563 10.08 -6.55 30.21
C THR A 563 9.23 -6.32 28.96
N VAL A 564 9.46 -5.22 28.24
CA VAL A 564 8.60 -4.81 27.13
C VAL A 564 9.45 -4.61 25.89
N THR A 565 9.01 -5.17 24.76
CA THR A 565 9.52 -4.82 23.43
C THR A 565 8.55 -3.87 22.76
N CYS A 566 9.04 -2.69 22.34
CA CYS A 566 8.30 -1.76 21.51
C CYS A 566 8.85 -1.81 20.08
N LEU A 567 7.97 -1.97 19.08
CA LEU A 567 8.33 -1.88 17.68
C LEU A 567 7.98 -0.48 17.17
N ALA A 568 8.98 0.27 16.74
CA ALA A 568 8.81 1.63 16.22
C ALA A 568 9.93 1.98 15.24
N ILE A 569 9.71 2.99 14.41
CA ILE A 569 10.79 3.59 13.63
C ILE A 569 11.65 4.47 14.55
N PRO A 570 12.96 4.58 14.28
CA PRO A 570 13.90 5.33 15.15
C PRO A 570 13.44 6.75 15.50
N GLN A 571 12.90 7.49 14.54
CA GLN A 571 12.43 8.87 14.69
C GLN A 571 11.27 9.01 15.69
N HIS A 572 10.50 7.96 15.91
CA HIS A 572 9.35 7.98 16.80
C HIS A 572 9.67 7.46 18.21
N MET A 573 10.90 7.01 18.44
CA MET A 573 11.27 6.38 19.72
C MET A 573 11.26 7.32 20.91
N GLU A 574 11.64 8.58 20.75
CA GLU A 574 11.63 9.56 21.84
C GLU A 574 10.23 9.82 22.38
N ALA A 575 9.23 9.61 21.54
CA ALA A 575 7.83 9.86 21.86
C ALA A 575 7.12 8.71 22.55
N TYR A 576 7.51 7.48 22.29
CA TYR A 576 6.75 6.30 22.69
C TYR A 576 7.20 5.64 24.00
N PRO A 577 8.45 5.27 24.16
CA PRO A 577 8.76 4.43 25.30
C PRO A 577 9.19 5.21 26.53
N THR A 578 8.47 4.98 27.56
CA THR A 578 8.93 5.17 28.95
C THR A 578 9.65 3.91 29.41
N GLY A 579 10.38 4.00 30.51
CA GLY A 579 11.09 2.89 31.10
C GLY A 579 12.62 2.88 30.88
N LYS A 580 13.30 1.95 31.54
CA LYS A 580 14.75 1.81 31.45
C LYS A 580 15.14 0.92 30.28
N ASN A 581 16.15 1.34 29.52
CA ASN A 581 16.67 0.54 28.41
C ASN A 581 17.22 -0.80 28.90
N ILE A 582 16.97 -1.82 28.10
CA ILE A 582 17.66 -3.11 28.19
C ILE A 582 18.46 -3.24 26.90
N VAL A 583 19.76 -3.50 27.03
CA VAL A 583 20.61 -3.80 25.90
C VAL A 583 20.19 -5.15 25.30
N PHE A 584 20.02 -5.21 23.99
CA PHE A 584 19.86 -6.48 23.29
C PHE A 584 21.25 -7.04 22.96
N ASP A 585 21.38 -8.36 23.01
CA ASP A 585 22.60 -9.04 22.53
C ASP A 585 22.82 -8.87 21.01
N ARG A 586 21.86 -8.27 20.28
CA ARG A 586 21.84 -8.05 18.82
C ARG A 586 21.16 -6.72 18.49
N GLU A 587 21.78 -5.60 18.88
CA GLU A 587 21.20 -4.26 18.65
C GLU A 587 21.11 -3.84 17.17
N ASP A 588 21.84 -4.49 16.27
CA ASP A 588 21.96 -4.07 14.87
C ASP A 588 21.00 -4.79 13.91
N ILE A 589 20.09 -5.62 14.37
CA ILE A 589 19.21 -6.38 13.52
C ILE A 589 17.80 -5.74 13.50
N SER A 590 17.36 -5.32 12.32
CA SER A 590 15.99 -4.82 12.11
C SER A 590 14.94 -5.86 12.51
N VAL A 591 13.73 -5.42 12.81
CA VAL A 591 12.59 -6.33 13.08
C VAL A 591 12.34 -7.23 11.88
N LYS A 592 12.48 -6.69 10.67
CA LYS A 592 12.36 -7.43 9.42
C LYS A 592 13.37 -8.58 9.32
N ASP A 593 14.64 -8.30 9.62
CA ASP A 593 15.69 -9.34 9.56
C ASP A 593 15.47 -10.39 10.64
N THR A 594 15.08 -9.96 11.85
CA THR A 594 14.75 -10.89 12.95
C THR A 594 13.60 -11.82 12.57
N TRP A 595 12.51 -11.29 12.02
CA TRP A 595 11.37 -12.06 11.57
C TRP A 595 11.74 -13.01 10.43
N THR A 596 12.40 -12.46 9.37
CA THR A 596 12.81 -13.23 8.19
C THR A 596 13.72 -14.39 8.60
N LYS A 597 14.72 -14.12 9.43
CA LYS A 597 15.64 -15.15 9.93
C LYS A 597 14.90 -16.22 10.72
N TYR A 598 13.98 -15.82 11.61
CA TYR A 598 13.19 -16.78 12.39
C TYR A 598 12.33 -17.68 11.50
N VAL A 599 11.67 -17.10 10.49
CA VAL A 599 10.85 -17.86 9.52
C VAL A 599 11.69 -18.78 8.64
N LEU A 600 12.94 -18.39 8.35
CA LEU A 600 13.89 -19.21 7.54
C LEU A 600 14.49 -20.38 8.33
N GLU A 601 14.51 -20.31 9.65
CA GLU A 601 14.94 -21.43 10.50
C GLU A 601 13.89 -22.55 10.40
N GLY A 602 14.23 -23.69 9.76
CA GLY A 602 13.29 -24.75 9.40
C GLY A 602 12.47 -25.37 10.55
N ASP A 603 12.81 -25.06 11.81
CA ASP A 603 12.10 -25.46 13.04
C ASP A 603 11.23 -24.35 13.62
N ALA A 604 11.06 -23.21 12.92
CA ALA A 604 10.28 -22.09 13.40
C ALA A 604 8.82 -22.49 13.66
N VAL A 605 8.32 -22.18 14.86
CA VAL A 605 6.94 -22.41 15.27
C VAL A 605 6.25 -21.08 15.48
N LEU A 606 5.22 -20.80 14.66
CA LEU A 606 4.41 -19.62 14.86
C LEU A 606 3.50 -19.77 16.09
N ALA A 607 3.43 -18.72 16.90
CA ALA A 607 2.54 -18.65 18.04
C ALA A 607 1.07 -18.69 17.62
N LYS A 608 0.18 -19.01 18.55
CA LYS A 608 -1.28 -18.90 18.30
C LYS A 608 -1.72 -17.44 18.41
N PRO A 609 -2.80 -17.06 17.71
CA PRO A 609 -3.42 -15.76 17.90
C PRO A 609 -4.08 -15.69 19.30
N GLU A 610 -4.02 -14.51 19.89
CA GLU A 610 -4.69 -14.19 21.16
C GLU A 610 -5.55 -12.93 20.95
N ALA A 611 -6.65 -12.82 21.68
CA ALA A 611 -7.43 -11.59 21.69
C ALA A 611 -6.64 -10.52 22.46
N TYR A 612 -6.22 -9.46 21.76
CA TYR A 612 -5.33 -8.45 22.31
C TYR A 612 -5.98 -7.06 22.40
N VAL A 613 -7.06 -6.83 21.67
CA VAL A 613 -7.76 -5.53 21.64
C VAL A 613 -9.26 -5.75 21.71
N ASN A 614 -9.94 -4.86 22.39
CA ASN A 614 -11.41 -4.77 22.44
C ASN A 614 -11.79 -3.30 22.21
N LEU A 615 -12.25 -3.00 21.01
CA LEU A 615 -12.74 -1.71 20.61
C LEU A 615 -14.24 -1.62 20.96
N ARG A 616 -14.67 -0.54 21.63
CA ARG A 616 -16.05 -0.29 22.07
C ARG A 616 -16.52 1.08 21.66
#